data_eabefb8315157cb603fe36616d7d88c2
#
_entry.id   eabefb8315157cb603fe36616d7d88c2
#
_cell.length_a   1.000
_cell.length_b   1.000
_cell.length_c   1.000
_cell.angle_alpha   90.00
_cell.angle_beta   90.00
_cell.angle_gamma   90.00
#
_symmetry.space_group_name_H-M   'P 1'
#
loop_
_entity.id
_entity.type
_entity.pdbx_description
1 polymer ?
#
loop_
_entity_poly.entity_id
_entity_poly.type
_entity_poly.pdbx_seq_one_letter_code
_entity_poly.pdbx_strand_id
1 'polypeptide(L)'
;MLFSSWQPLFLERKQKMEIKNVVLASASPRRKELLLQIGIQPEIVVSHVVERVTSSVPSEVVMELASQKAADVAAGRKAGETVIGSDTVGAIDGKILGKPKTHEEAREMIGMLSGRVHQVYTGVCVILKGEDGNDCSRVFFDKTDVEVYPLTEEEIFQYAMSEEPMDKAGAYGVQGFFARYIKGLKGSYANVMGLPVSRLYQELKELNGI
;
A
#
# COMPACT_ATOMS: atom_id res chain seq x y z
N MET A 1 4.50 -53.40 -5.39
CA MET A 1 4.17 -52.90 -4.02
C MET A 1 5.41 -52.28 -3.43
N LEU A 2 5.52 -51.01 -3.44
CA LEU A 2 6.42 -50.16 -2.62
C LEU A 2 6.07 -48.69 -2.92
N PHE A 3 4.86 -48.27 -2.47
CA PHE A 3 4.46 -46.89 -2.30
C PHE A 3 4.38 -46.64 -0.79
N SER A 4 5.46 -46.21 -0.19
CA SER A 4 5.38 -45.63 1.16
C SER A 4 6.60 -44.79 1.42
N SER A 5 6.36 -43.61 1.95
CA SER A 5 7.28 -42.67 2.61
C SER A 5 7.81 -41.48 1.80
N TRP A 6 6.95 -40.84 1.01
CA TRP A 6 7.10 -39.42 0.79
C TRP A 6 6.08 -38.67 1.70
N GLN A 7 6.24 -38.82 2.99
CA GLN A 7 5.64 -37.85 3.93
C GLN A 7 6.59 -36.69 4.16
N PRO A 8 6.05 -35.47 4.21
CA PRO A 8 6.80 -34.28 3.93
C PRO A 8 7.69 -33.91 5.10
N LEU A 9 8.99 -33.96 4.93
CA LEU A 9 9.97 -33.21 5.70
C LEU A 9 9.74 -31.67 5.64
N PHE A 10 8.70 -31.23 4.93
CA PHE A 10 8.30 -29.84 4.78
C PHE A 10 7.47 -29.29 5.95
N LEU A 11 7.02 -30.11 6.89
CA LEU A 11 6.13 -29.68 7.98
C LEU A 11 6.86 -29.33 9.29
N GLU A 12 8.16 -29.63 9.42
CA GLU A 12 8.88 -29.42 10.69
C GLU A 12 9.91 -28.27 10.69
N ARG A 13 10.08 -27.56 9.58
CA ARG A 13 10.81 -26.28 9.55
C ARG A 13 9.91 -25.12 9.15
N LYS A 14 8.73 -25.02 9.72
CA LYS A 14 8.16 -23.71 10.02
C LYS A 14 8.98 -23.12 11.19
N GLN A 15 10.18 -22.71 10.92
CA GLN A 15 10.77 -21.62 11.67
C GLN A 15 9.85 -20.44 11.40
N LYS A 16 8.87 -20.31 12.29
CA LYS A 16 7.86 -19.29 12.31
C LYS A 16 8.63 -17.98 12.50
N MET A 17 8.92 -17.33 11.40
CA MET A 17 9.40 -15.94 11.40
C MET A 17 8.20 -15.12 11.85
N GLU A 18 8.02 -15.08 13.18
CA GLU A 18 6.86 -14.48 13.81
C GLU A 18 7.17 -13.00 14.04
N ILE A 19 6.89 -12.18 13.01
CA ILE A 19 6.81 -10.74 13.20
C ILE A 19 5.55 -10.52 14.03
N LYS A 20 5.75 -10.34 15.34
CA LYS A 20 4.67 -10.18 16.32
C LYS A 20 4.38 -8.71 16.58
N ASN A 21 3.22 -8.45 17.17
CA ASN A 21 2.82 -7.14 17.66
C ASN A 21 2.87 -6.05 16.57
N VAL A 22 2.39 -6.38 15.38
CA VAL A 22 2.30 -5.43 14.28
C VAL A 22 1.06 -4.56 14.42
N VAL A 23 1.25 -3.25 14.33
CA VAL A 23 0.21 -2.22 14.34
C VAL A 23 0.17 -1.55 12.97
N LEU A 24 -0.97 -1.56 12.31
CA LEU A 24 -1.17 -0.86 11.04
C LEU A 24 -1.83 0.50 11.28
N ALA A 25 -1.07 1.57 11.02
CA ALA A 25 -1.52 2.95 11.13
C ALA A 25 -2.40 3.37 9.94
N SER A 26 -3.46 2.61 9.65
CA SER A 26 -4.32 2.85 8.49
C SER A 26 -5.70 2.22 8.65
N ALA A 27 -6.75 2.93 8.22
CA ALA A 27 -8.11 2.40 8.11
C ALA A 27 -8.35 1.55 6.86
N SER A 28 -7.39 1.46 5.94
CA SER A 28 -7.58 0.77 4.65
C SER A 28 -7.75 -0.74 4.82
N PRO A 29 -8.92 -1.32 4.46
CA PRO A 29 -9.11 -2.77 4.52
C PRO A 29 -8.16 -3.52 3.57
N ARG A 30 -7.82 -2.94 2.43
CA ARG A 30 -6.89 -3.52 1.45
C ARG A 30 -5.49 -3.73 2.03
N ARG A 31 -4.97 -2.77 2.80
CA ARG A 31 -3.67 -2.89 3.47
C ARG A 31 -3.67 -3.99 4.53
N LYS A 32 -4.78 -4.10 5.29
CA LYS A 32 -4.98 -5.20 6.24
C LYS A 32 -4.96 -6.56 5.53
N GLU A 33 -5.71 -6.71 4.44
CA GLU A 33 -5.77 -7.93 3.64
C GLU A 33 -4.38 -8.34 3.12
N LEU A 34 -3.60 -7.39 2.62
CA LEU A 34 -2.23 -7.63 2.14
C LEU A 34 -1.30 -8.11 3.25
N LEU A 35 -1.40 -7.59 4.49
CA LEU A 35 -0.64 -8.09 5.63
C LEU A 35 -1.07 -9.51 6.00
N LEU A 36 -2.38 -9.78 6.03
CA LEU A 36 -2.92 -11.12 6.28
C LEU A 36 -2.42 -12.15 5.25
N GLN A 37 -2.34 -11.75 3.98
CA GLN A 37 -1.86 -12.60 2.89
C GLN A 37 -0.42 -13.10 3.13
N ILE A 38 0.42 -12.29 3.78
CA ILE A 38 1.80 -12.67 4.13
C ILE A 38 1.93 -13.24 5.54
N GLY A 39 0.81 -13.55 6.20
CA GLY A 39 0.78 -14.19 7.53
C GLY A 39 0.97 -13.23 8.70
N ILE A 40 0.87 -11.92 8.49
CA ILE A 40 0.94 -10.90 9.53
C ILE A 40 -0.48 -10.48 9.92
N GLN A 41 -0.84 -10.69 11.20
CA GLN A 41 -2.11 -10.25 11.79
C GLN A 41 -1.90 -8.89 12.48
N PRO A 42 -2.31 -7.74 11.86
CA PRO A 42 -2.10 -6.44 12.49
C PRO A 42 -3.22 -6.07 13.45
N GLU A 43 -2.88 -5.34 14.50
CA GLU A 43 -3.80 -4.43 15.19
C GLU A 43 -4.04 -3.21 14.29
N ILE A 44 -5.28 -2.76 14.18
CA ILE A 44 -5.61 -1.57 13.38
C ILE A 44 -5.77 -0.37 14.31
N VAL A 45 -4.91 0.64 14.11
CA VAL A 45 -4.99 1.91 14.82
C VAL A 45 -4.93 3.04 13.79
N VAL A 46 -6.02 3.77 13.64
CA VAL A 46 -6.10 4.85 12.64
C VAL A 46 -5.34 6.06 13.15
N SER A 47 -4.43 6.58 12.32
CA SER A 47 -3.78 7.87 12.58
C SER A 47 -4.76 9.03 12.36
N HIS A 48 -4.70 10.00 13.25
CA HIS A 48 -5.47 11.25 13.18
C HIS A 48 -4.57 12.48 12.96
N VAL A 49 -3.33 12.26 12.53
CA VAL A 49 -2.39 13.35 12.26
C VAL A 49 -2.93 14.28 11.18
N VAL A 50 -2.73 15.59 11.36
CA VAL A 50 -2.97 16.57 10.31
C VAL A 50 -1.83 16.46 9.30
N GLU A 51 -2.14 15.87 8.15
CA GLU A 51 -1.16 15.61 7.08
C GLU A 51 -0.58 16.91 6.54
N ARG A 52 0.76 16.97 6.44
CA ARG A 52 1.50 18.09 5.87
C ARG A 52 2.42 17.57 4.78
N VAL A 53 2.35 18.17 3.62
CA VAL A 53 3.18 17.83 2.45
C VAL A 53 4.10 18.99 2.17
N THR A 54 5.40 18.72 2.09
CA THR A 54 6.44 19.75 1.83
C THR A 54 7.05 19.62 0.43
N SER A 55 6.85 18.48 -0.24
CA SER A 55 7.34 18.19 -1.58
C SER A 55 6.22 18.09 -2.61
N SER A 56 6.57 18.25 -3.89
CA SER A 56 5.71 17.93 -5.03
C SER A 56 6.16 16.63 -5.75
N VAL A 57 7.23 15.99 -5.28
CA VAL A 57 7.75 14.74 -5.85
C VAL A 57 6.94 13.57 -5.28
N PRO A 58 6.27 12.75 -6.12
CA PRO A 58 5.35 11.71 -5.63
C PRO A 58 5.97 10.74 -4.62
N SER A 59 7.23 10.31 -4.83
CA SER A 59 7.94 9.42 -3.92
C SER A 59 8.21 10.04 -2.55
N GLU A 60 8.53 11.34 -2.50
CA GLU A 60 8.77 12.08 -1.26
C GLU A 60 7.45 12.29 -0.51
N VAL A 61 6.39 12.69 -1.23
CA VAL A 61 5.05 12.89 -0.65
C VAL A 61 4.55 11.63 0.06
N VAL A 62 4.62 10.47 -0.58
CA VAL A 62 4.13 9.23 0.05
C VAL A 62 4.99 8.80 1.22
N MET A 63 6.29 9.05 1.21
CA MET A 63 7.18 8.76 2.34
C MET A 63 6.93 9.72 3.51
N GLU A 64 6.73 11.01 3.25
CA GLU A 64 6.36 12.00 4.28
C GLU A 64 5.05 11.60 4.97
N LEU A 65 4.00 11.31 4.20
CA LEU A 65 2.69 10.96 4.74
C LEU A 65 2.70 9.62 5.47
N ALA A 66 3.42 8.62 4.95
CA ALA A 66 3.60 7.34 5.63
C ALA A 66 4.31 7.51 6.98
N SER A 67 5.35 8.36 7.01
CA SER A 67 6.13 8.65 8.23
C SER A 67 5.29 9.37 9.28
N GLN A 68 4.51 10.37 8.88
CA GLN A 68 3.62 11.09 9.80
C GLN A 68 2.58 10.15 10.44
N LYS A 69 1.96 9.29 9.64
CA LYS A 69 0.98 8.30 10.13
C LYS A 69 1.61 7.28 11.09
N ALA A 70 2.80 6.77 10.74
CA ALA A 70 3.51 5.85 11.60
C ALA A 70 3.91 6.49 12.92
N ALA A 71 4.48 7.69 12.89
CA ALA A 71 4.94 8.41 14.08
C ALA A 71 3.79 8.77 15.04
N ASP A 72 2.65 9.23 14.50
CA ASP A 72 1.45 9.55 15.27
C ASP A 72 0.98 8.35 16.10
N VAL A 73 0.86 7.19 15.45
CA VAL A 73 0.45 5.96 16.14
C VAL A 73 1.54 5.43 17.05
N ALA A 74 2.83 5.48 16.65
CA ALA A 74 3.96 4.98 17.44
C ALA A 74 4.15 5.73 18.76
N ALA A 75 3.73 7.00 18.85
CA ALA A 75 3.83 7.80 20.08
C ALA A 75 3.10 7.17 21.28
N GLY A 76 2.03 6.42 21.04
CA GLY A 76 1.25 5.73 22.09
C GLY A 76 1.58 4.25 22.25
N ARG A 77 2.64 3.72 21.60
CA ARG A 77 2.94 2.28 21.57
C ARG A 77 4.05 1.87 22.52
N LYS A 78 4.07 0.57 22.85
CA LYS A 78 5.02 -0.02 23.81
C LYS A 78 6.24 -0.59 23.11
N ALA A 79 7.30 -0.79 23.85
CA ALA A 79 8.49 -1.52 23.40
C ALA A 79 8.13 -2.91 22.82
N GLY A 80 8.83 -3.31 21.76
CA GLY A 80 8.60 -4.56 21.03
C GLY A 80 7.43 -4.54 20.05
N GLU A 81 6.69 -3.43 19.90
CA GLU A 81 5.67 -3.27 18.87
C GLU A 81 6.26 -2.70 17.57
N THR A 82 5.73 -3.16 16.43
CA THR A 82 6.12 -2.69 15.11
C THR A 82 4.98 -1.92 14.49
N VAL A 83 5.14 -0.61 14.28
CA VAL A 83 4.13 0.26 13.67
C VAL A 83 4.41 0.42 12.19
N ILE A 84 3.40 0.21 11.34
CA ILE A 84 3.47 0.35 9.89
C ILE A 84 2.53 1.46 9.45
N GLY A 85 3.10 2.56 8.96
CA GLY A 85 2.36 3.61 8.24
C GLY A 85 2.51 3.45 6.75
N SER A 86 1.49 3.80 5.99
CA SER A 86 1.56 3.77 4.52
C SER A 86 0.66 4.83 3.90
N ASP A 87 1.12 5.37 2.77
CA ASP A 87 0.35 6.27 1.92
C ASP A 87 0.53 5.96 0.45
N THR A 88 -0.47 6.28 -0.39
CA THR A 88 -0.47 5.93 -1.82
C THR A 88 -1.03 7.07 -2.64
N VAL A 89 -0.34 7.41 -3.74
CA VAL A 89 -0.80 8.38 -4.73
C VAL A 89 -0.66 7.83 -6.14
N GLY A 90 -1.54 8.27 -7.04
CA GLY A 90 -1.33 8.18 -8.48
C GLY A 90 -0.53 9.38 -8.98
N ALA A 91 0.18 9.23 -10.08
CA ALA A 91 0.85 10.35 -10.74
C ALA A 91 0.85 10.16 -12.27
N ILE A 92 0.62 11.24 -13.00
CA ILE A 92 0.72 11.29 -14.46
C ILE A 92 1.26 12.66 -14.88
N ASP A 93 2.23 12.69 -15.80
CA ASP A 93 2.87 13.92 -16.30
C ASP A 93 3.38 14.85 -15.17
N GLY A 94 3.90 14.25 -14.09
CA GLY A 94 4.36 15.01 -12.92
C GLY A 94 3.25 15.55 -12.01
N LYS A 95 1.97 15.36 -12.36
CA LYS A 95 0.82 15.74 -11.52
C LYS A 95 0.45 14.58 -10.59
N ILE A 96 0.38 14.86 -9.29
CA ILE A 96 -0.10 13.91 -8.29
C ILE A 96 -1.63 13.88 -8.34
N LEU A 97 -2.19 12.68 -8.41
CA LEU A 97 -3.62 12.41 -8.36
C LEU A 97 -3.98 11.83 -6.99
N GLY A 98 -4.61 12.65 -6.17
CA GLY A 98 -5.19 12.23 -4.90
C GLY A 98 -6.55 11.54 -5.08
N LYS A 99 -7.35 11.50 -4.01
CA LYS A 99 -8.74 11.07 -4.08
C LYS A 99 -9.59 12.17 -4.70
N PRO A 100 -10.51 11.86 -5.63
CA PRO A 100 -11.44 12.83 -6.16
C PRO A 100 -12.40 13.31 -5.06
N LYS A 101 -12.80 14.57 -5.11
CA LYS A 101 -13.79 15.15 -4.19
C LYS A 101 -15.20 15.11 -4.76
N THR A 102 -15.30 15.03 -6.08
CA THR A 102 -16.57 14.96 -6.82
C THR A 102 -16.48 13.95 -7.94
N HIS A 103 -17.62 13.53 -8.47
CA HIS A 103 -17.68 12.64 -9.63
C HIS A 103 -17.10 13.31 -10.89
N GLU A 104 -17.19 14.63 -11.01
CA GLU A 104 -16.58 15.39 -12.09
C GLU A 104 -15.04 15.29 -12.02
N GLU A 105 -14.45 15.48 -10.84
CA GLU A 105 -13.01 15.26 -10.65
C GLU A 105 -12.61 13.82 -10.96
N ALA A 106 -13.43 12.84 -10.56
CA ALA A 106 -13.19 11.44 -10.90
C ALA A 106 -13.19 11.23 -12.42
N ARG A 107 -14.16 11.82 -13.12
CA ARG A 107 -14.26 11.78 -14.60
C ARG A 107 -13.01 12.37 -15.27
N GLU A 108 -12.56 13.53 -14.81
CA GLU A 108 -11.36 14.17 -15.32
C GLU A 108 -10.12 13.30 -15.09
N MET A 109 -9.96 12.73 -13.86
CA MET A 109 -8.85 11.83 -13.55
C MET A 109 -8.84 10.61 -14.44
N ILE A 110 -9.96 9.91 -14.58
CA ILE A 110 -10.08 8.73 -15.45
C ILE A 110 -9.81 9.09 -16.91
N GLY A 111 -10.30 10.23 -17.39
CA GLY A 111 -10.00 10.73 -18.73
C GLY A 111 -8.50 10.95 -18.96
N MET A 112 -7.78 11.49 -17.97
CA MET A 112 -6.32 11.64 -18.04
C MET A 112 -5.59 10.30 -18.13
N LEU A 113 -6.13 9.21 -17.53
CA LEU A 113 -5.51 7.89 -17.50
C LEU A 113 -5.83 7.06 -18.76
N SER A 114 -6.93 7.35 -19.46
CA SER A 114 -7.41 6.59 -20.62
C SER A 114 -6.37 6.51 -21.73
N GLY A 115 -6.04 5.28 -22.16
CA GLY A 115 -5.09 5.01 -23.24
C GLY A 115 -3.63 5.29 -22.90
N ARG A 116 -3.29 5.46 -21.61
CA ARG A 116 -1.97 5.95 -21.19
C ARG A 116 -1.35 5.08 -20.09
N VAL A 117 -0.06 5.34 -19.85
CA VAL A 117 0.69 4.81 -18.72
C VAL A 117 0.80 5.91 -17.65
N HIS A 118 0.44 5.57 -16.44
CA HIS A 118 0.64 6.41 -15.27
C HIS A 118 1.39 5.64 -14.18
N GLN A 119 1.78 6.31 -13.11
CA GLN A 119 2.52 5.73 -12.01
C GLN A 119 1.68 5.69 -10.73
N VAL A 120 1.83 4.61 -9.96
CA VAL A 120 1.33 4.52 -8.59
C VAL A 120 2.52 4.38 -7.65
N TYR A 121 2.60 5.30 -6.71
CA TYR A 121 3.61 5.32 -5.66
C TYR A 121 2.97 4.96 -4.33
N THR A 122 3.58 4.05 -3.58
CA THR A 122 3.22 3.78 -2.19
C THR A 122 4.44 3.94 -1.31
N GLY A 123 4.36 4.86 -0.36
CA GLY A 123 5.33 5.04 0.72
C GLY A 123 4.97 4.15 1.91
N VAL A 124 5.99 3.67 2.58
CA VAL A 124 5.87 2.88 3.81
C VAL A 124 6.88 3.38 4.82
N CYS A 125 6.43 3.56 6.04
CA CYS A 125 7.29 3.79 7.21
C CYS A 125 7.04 2.67 8.21
N VAL A 126 8.11 2.00 8.62
CA VAL A 126 8.11 1.00 9.69
C VAL A 126 8.85 1.58 10.88
N ILE A 127 8.25 1.54 12.06
CA ILE A 127 8.88 1.93 13.33
C ILE A 127 8.84 0.74 14.28
N LEU A 128 10.00 0.21 14.63
CA LEU A 128 10.16 -0.80 15.66
C LEU A 128 10.48 -0.10 16.99
N LYS A 129 9.59 -0.25 17.96
CA LYS A 129 9.71 0.34 19.29
C LYS A 129 10.80 -0.39 20.10
N GLY A 130 11.86 0.32 20.43
CA GLY A 130 12.97 -0.22 21.23
C GLY A 130 12.65 -0.37 22.72
N GLU A 131 13.23 -1.39 23.37
CA GLU A 131 13.07 -1.62 24.82
C GLU A 131 13.76 -0.54 25.67
N ASP A 132 14.81 0.05 25.15
CA ASP A 132 15.60 1.11 25.79
C ASP A 132 15.12 2.53 25.43
N GLY A 133 14.00 2.65 24.71
CA GLY A 133 13.46 3.91 24.21
C GLY A 133 14.10 4.39 22.90
N ASN A 134 15.04 3.64 22.33
CA ASN A 134 15.64 3.93 21.03
C ASN A 134 14.88 3.18 19.91
N ASP A 135 13.99 3.88 19.26
CA ASP A 135 13.20 3.32 18.15
C ASP A 135 14.05 3.17 16.89
N CYS A 136 13.92 2.05 16.19
CA CYS A 136 14.47 1.87 14.85
C CYS A 136 13.40 2.16 13.79
N SER A 137 13.75 2.85 12.72
CA SER A 137 12.82 3.13 11.63
C SER A 137 13.39 2.85 10.27
N ARG A 138 12.50 2.49 9.34
CA ARG A 138 12.76 2.38 7.91
C ARG A 138 11.68 3.11 7.14
N VAL A 139 12.10 3.94 6.19
CA VAL A 139 11.19 4.63 5.27
C VAL A 139 11.59 4.30 3.85
N PHE A 140 10.65 3.87 3.05
CA PHE A 140 10.87 3.53 1.65
C PHE A 140 9.61 3.76 0.82
N PHE A 141 9.74 3.76 -0.48
CA PHE A 141 8.61 3.75 -1.41
C PHE A 141 8.79 2.66 -2.46
N ASP A 142 7.68 2.27 -3.06
CA ASP A 142 7.66 1.45 -4.27
C ASP A 142 6.87 2.18 -5.37
N LYS A 143 7.22 1.89 -6.64
CA LYS A 143 6.60 2.48 -7.82
C LYS A 143 6.16 1.40 -8.79
N THR A 144 4.96 1.53 -9.32
CA THR A 144 4.42 0.66 -10.37
C THR A 144 3.87 1.50 -11.51
N ASP A 145 4.31 1.20 -12.74
CA ASP A 145 3.69 1.75 -13.93
C ASP A 145 2.41 0.94 -14.25
N VAL A 146 1.31 1.64 -14.49
CA VAL A 146 0.00 1.05 -14.80
C VAL A 146 -0.40 1.53 -16.18
N GLU A 147 -0.60 0.61 -17.12
CA GLU A 147 -1.07 0.88 -18.46
C GLU A 147 -2.57 0.64 -18.55
N VAL A 148 -3.30 1.62 -19.06
CA VAL A 148 -4.77 1.61 -19.21
C VAL A 148 -5.14 1.54 -20.69
N TYR A 149 -6.12 0.71 -21.04
CA TYR A 149 -6.71 0.73 -22.39
C TYR A 149 -7.40 2.07 -22.67
N PRO A 150 -7.49 2.49 -23.95
CA PRO A 150 -8.38 3.60 -24.32
C PRO A 150 -9.81 3.31 -23.89
N LEU A 151 -10.43 4.24 -23.17
CA LEU A 151 -11.82 4.20 -22.77
C LEU A 151 -12.64 5.14 -23.63
N THR A 152 -13.88 4.76 -23.91
CA THR A 152 -14.86 5.66 -24.52
C THR A 152 -15.38 6.68 -23.50
N GLU A 153 -15.93 7.81 -23.96
CA GLU A 153 -16.54 8.82 -23.08
C GLU A 153 -17.66 8.24 -22.21
N GLU A 154 -18.43 7.28 -22.75
CA GLU A 154 -19.48 6.60 -22.01
C GLU A 154 -18.92 5.73 -20.89
N GLU A 155 -17.85 4.97 -21.12
CA GLU A 155 -17.18 4.15 -20.10
C GLU A 155 -16.58 5.01 -19.00
N ILE A 156 -15.95 6.14 -19.35
CA ILE A 156 -15.41 7.11 -18.39
C ILE A 156 -16.54 7.67 -17.54
N PHE A 157 -17.64 8.08 -18.15
CA PHE A 157 -18.79 8.65 -17.46
C PHE A 157 -19.43 7.62 -16.50
N GLN A 158 -19.76 6.43 -16.99
CA GLN A 158 -20.42 5.40 -16.18
C GLN A 158 -19.55 5.00 -14.98
N TYR A 159 -18.23 4.85 -15.17
CA TYR A 159 -17.35 4.51 -14.06
C TYR A 159 -17.23 5.66 -13.06
N ALA A 160 -17.03 6.89 -13.53
CA ALA A 160 -16.86 8.05 -12.66
C ALA A 160 -18.11 8.35 -11.83
N MET A 161 -19.33 8.04 -12.33
CA MET A 161 -20.58 8.22 -11.60
C MET A 161 -20.86 7.12 -10.56
N SER A 162 -20.03 6.08 -10.48
CA SER A 162 -20.13 5.06 -9.45
C SER A 162 -19.49 5.50 -8.14
N GLU A 163 -19.72 4.74 -7.06
CA GLU A 163 -19.07 5.00 -5.76
C GLU A 163 -17.60 4.54 -5.71
N GLU A 164 -17.19 3.67 -6.65
CA GLU A 164 -15.86 3.05 -6.59
C GLU A 164 -14.69 4.03 -6.66
N PRO A 165 -14.70 5.10 -7.48
CA PRO A 165 -13.58 6.04 -7.57
C PRO A 165 -13.35 6.88 -6.32
N MET A 166 -14.38 7.14 -5.51
CA MET A 166 -14.41 8.23 -4.53
C MET A 166 -13.44 8.06 -3.36
N ASP A 167 -13.07 6.85 -2.99
CA ASP A 167 -12.15 6.57 -1.88
C ASP A 167 -10.72 6.21 -2.34
N LYS A 168 -10.41 6.39 -3.63
CA LYS A 168 -9.16 5.89 -4.24
C LYS A 168 -8.31 7.00 -4.84
N ALA A 169 -7.00 6.97 -4.56
CA ALA A 169 -6.04 7.83 -5.24
C ALA A 169 -5.99 7.53 -6.74
N GLY A 170 -6.06 8.58 -7.57
CA GLY A 170 -6.19 8.43 -9.04
C GLY A 170 -7.57 7.98 -9.50
N ALA A 171 -8.57 8.00 -8.61
CA ALA A 171 -9.97 7.70 -8.89
C ALA A 171 -10.24 6.26 -9.38
N TYR A 172 -9.39 5.26 -9.09
CA TYR A 172 -9.69 3.88 -9.48
C TYR A 172 -9.11 2.84 -8.52
N GLY A 173 -9.68 1.62 -8.54
CA GLY A 173 -9.20 0.46 -7.81
C GLY A 173 -8.74 -0.66 -8.73
N VAL A 174 -7.48 -1.13 -8.56
CA VAL A 174 -6.95 -2.27 -9.33
C VAL A 174 -7.70 -3.58 -9.08
N GLN A 175 -8.38 -3.70 -7.94
CA GLN A 175 -9.18 -4.86 -7.53
C GLN A 175 -10.67 -4.72 -7.87
N GLY A 176 -11.10 -3.53 -8.30
CA GLY A 176 -12.50 -3.21 -8.52
C GLY A 176 -12.93 -3.40 -9.96
N PHE A 177 -14.04 -2.78 -10.30
CA PHE A 177 -14.61 -2.80 -11.64
C PHE A 177 -13.68 -2.21 -12.71
N PHE A 178 -12.80 -1.26 -12.30
CA PHE A 178 -11.80 -0.68 -13.20
C PHE A 178 -10.77 -1.69 -13.72
N ALA A 179 -10.61 -2.84 -13.06
CA ALA A 179 -9.64 -3.88 -13.46
C ALA A 179 -9.78 -4.28 -14.94
N ARG A 180 -10.99 -4.19 -15.53
CA ARG A 180 -11.27 -4.48 -16.94
C ARG A 180 -10.56 -3.56 -17.92
N TYR A 181 -10.19 -2.36 -17.48
CA TYR A 181 -9.54 -1.34 -18.30
C TYR A 181 -8.02 -1.32 -18.13
N ILE A 182 -7.48 -2.09 -17.18
CA ILE A 182 -6.04 -2.18 -16.95
C ILE A 182 -5.44 -3.15 -17.98
N LYS A 183 -4.57 -2.63 -18.85
CA LYS A 183 -3.88 -3.41 -19.88
C LYS A 183 -2.69 -4.17 -19.31
N GLY A 184 -1.97 -3.57 -18.34
CA GLY A 184 -0.81 -4.20 -17.74
C GLY A 184 -0.20 -3.40 -16.60
N LEU A 185 0.66 -4.07 -15.84
CA LEU A 185 1.41 -3.51 -14.73
C LEU A 185 2.90 -3.81 -14.92
N LYS A 186 3.75 -2.79 -14.73
CA LYS A 186 5.19 -2.99 -14.61
C LYS A 186 5.63 -2.59 -13.19
N GLY A 187 5.75 -3.57 -12.33
CA GLY A 187 6.00 -3.41 -10.90
C GLY A 187 5.16 -4.34 -10.03
N SER A 188 4.80 -3.90 -8.84
CA SER A 188 4.08 -4.69 -7.85
C SER A 188 2.58 -4.40 -7.85
N TYR A 189 1.75 -5.43 -8.04
CA TYR A 189 0.30 -5.34 -7.87
C TYR A 189 -0.07 -4.89 -6.44
N ALA A 190 0.61 -5.44 -5.44
CA ALA A 190 0.40 -5.09 -4.03
C ALA A 190 0.75 -3.62 -3.74
N ASN A 191 1.72 -3.04 -4.46
CA ASN A 191 2.00 -1.61 -4.41
C ASN A 191 0.80 -0.80 -4.90
N VAL A 192 0.19 -1.17 -6.02
CA VAL A 192 -1.00 -0.48 -6.56
C VAL A 192 -2.19 -0.61 -5.62
N MET A 193 -2.31 -1.73 -4.90
CA MET A 193 -3.32 -1.91 -3.84
C MET A 193 -3.08 -1.05 -2.59
N GLY A 194 -1.86 -0.54 -2.40
CA GLY A 194 -1.52 0.40 -1.34
C GLY A 194 -0.57 -0.11 -0.25
N LEU A 195 0.07 -1.29 -0.44
CA LEU A 195 1.14 -1.77 0.45
C LEU A 195 2.04 -2.79 -0.29
N PRO A 196 3.30 -2.46 -0.62
CA PRO A 196 4.22 -3.35 -1.33
C PRO A 196 4.76 -4.45 -0.39
N VAL A 197 3.93 -5.46 -0.10
CA VAL A 197 4.17 -6.44 0.98
C VAL A 197 5.42 -7.29 0.77
N SER A 198 5.85 -7.57 -0.46
CA SER A 198 7.08 -8.32 -0.70
C SER A 198 8.32 -7.53 -0.26
N ARG A 199 8.37 -6.23 -0.58
CA ARG A 199 9.44 -5.36 -0.12
C ARG A 199 9.35 -5.11 1.38
N LEU A 200 8.16 -4.80 1.89
CA LEU A 200 7.92 -4.63 3.33
C LEU A 200 8.43 -5.84 4.12
N TYR A 201 8.20 -7.05 3.64
CA TYR A 201 8.67 -8.26 4.29
C TYR A 201 10.20 -8.33 4.38
N GLN A 202 10.94 -7.92 3.34
CA GLN A 202 12.41 -7.87 3.39
C GLN A 202 12.90 -6.81 4.37
N GLU A 203 12.31 -5.61 4.36
CA GLU A 203 12.65 -4.56 5.32
C GLU A 203 12.38 -4.98 6.78
N LEU A 204 11.26 -5.68 7.02
CA LEU A 204 10.95 -6.24 8.34
C LEU A 204 11.95 -7.31 8.78
N LYS A 205 12.44 -8.14 7.85
CA LYS A 205 13.51 -9.11 8.15
C LYS A 205 14.78 -8.42 8.62
N GLU A 206 15.22 -7.43 7.86
CA GLU A 206 16.44 -6.69 8.17
C GLU A 206 16.35 -5.98 9.52
N LEU A 207 15.19 -5.33 9.82
CA LEU A 207 14.95 -4.65 11.09
C LEU A 207 14.95 -5.61 12.30
N ASN A 208 14.49 -6.85 12.10
CA ASN A 208 14.43 -7.86 13.16
C ASN A 208 15.68 -8.75 13.21
N GLY A 209 16.70 -8.51 12.36
CA GLY A 209 17.95 -9.26 12.35
C GLY A 209 17.81 -10.73 11.92
N ILE A 210 16.85 -11.01 11.01
CA ILE A 210 16.51 -12.36 10.57
C ILE A 210 16.98 -12.61 9.14
#